data_bf9a320ac66aaa37309da2dd4d3f225b
#
_entry.id   bf9a320ac66aaa37309da2dd4d3f225b
#
_cell.length_a   1.000
_cell.length_b   1.000
_cell.length_c   1.000
_cell.angle_alpha   90.00
_cell.angle_beta   90.00
_cell.angle_gamma   90.00
#
_symmetry.space_group_name_H-M   'P 1'
#
loop_
_entity.id
_entity.type
_entity.pdbx_description
1 polymer ?
#
loop_
_entity_poly.entity_id
_entity_poly.type
_entity_poly.pdbx_seq_one_letter_code
_entity_poly.pdbx_strand_id
1 'polypeptide(L)'
;MKYVNSSIVFQEIPDEVTLAINISNCPCRCPGCHSSYLWADTGSELTTDTIDSFMREYGSDITCIAFMGGDAEPKTIDMLSAYIHRTYPTIKTAWYSGRTQLSPLVDPSNLDYYKLGPYLRHLGPLNSPTTNQRLYRKEADATWEDITRRLQKAL
;
A
#
# COMPACT_ATOMS: atom_id res chain seq x y z
N MET A 1 -10.15 -11.48 1.08
CA MET A 1 -9.90 -10.01 0.99
C MET A 1 -10.40 -9.54 -0.36
N LYS A 2 -11.16 -8.47 -0.36
CA LYS A 2 -11.78 -7.93 -1.58
C LYS A 2 -11.20 -6.57 -1.93
N TYR A 3 -11.20 -6.24 -3.22
CA TYR A 3 -10.82 -4.92 -3.71
C TYR A 3 -11.96 -4.32 -4.54
N VAL A 4 -12.03 -3.00 -4.56
CA VAL A 4 -13.11 -2.27 -5.25
C VAL A 4 -12.65 -1.81 -6.62
N ASN A 5 -11.45 -1.27 -6.70
CA ASN A 5 -10.86 -0.78 -7.94
C ASN A 5 -9.33 -0.76 -7.86
N SER A 6 -8.73 -0.48 -8.99
CA SER A 6 -7.28 -0.27 -9.10
C SER A 6 -6.99 0.84 -10.10
N SER A 7 -5.85 1.49 -9.96
CA SER A 7 -5.41 2.52 -10.89
C SER A 7 -3.88 2.62 -10.88
N ILE A 8 -3.31 3.08 -11.99
CA ILE A 8 -1.89 3.39 -12.05
C ILE A 8 -1.69 4.80 -11.49
N VAL A 9 -0.80 4.92 -10.53
CA VAL A 9 -0.51 6.17 -9.82
C VAL A 9 1.00 6.44 -9.84
N PHE A 10 1.38 7.73 -9.73
CA PHE A 10 2.76 8.16 -9.92
C PHE A 10 3.35 8.88 -8.70
N GLN A 11 2.53 9.23 -7.72
CA GLN A 11 2.94 10.09 -6.59
C GLN A 11 2.89 9.40 -5.23
N GLU A 12 2.14 8.32 -5.11
CA GLU A 12 1.92 7.63 -3.83
C GLU A 12 3.19 6.93 -3.34
N ILE A 13 3.98 6.40 -4.26
CA ILE A 13 5.30 5.83 -3.95
C ILE A 13 6.34 6.59 -4.79
N PRO A 14 7.24 7.37 -4.18
CA PRO A 14 8.26 8.12 -4.91
C PRO A 14 9.13 7.20 -5.80
N ASP A 15 9.39 7.67 -7.02
CA ASP A 15 10.23 7.01 -8.02
C ASP A 15 9.63 5.72 -8.62
N GLU A 16 8.38 5.39 -8.30
CA GLU A 16 7.72 4.19 -8.82
C GLU A 16 6.52 4.53 -9.68
N VAL A 17 6.28 3.70 -10.69
CA VAL A 17 5.01 3.65 -11.42
C VAL A 17 4.21 2.53 -10.78
N THR A 18 3.17 2.88 -10.03
CA THR A 18 2.52 1.98 -9.08
C THR A 18 1.12 1.61 -9.53
N LEU A 19 0.80 0.32 -9.52
CA LEU A 19 -0.59 -0.15 -9.54
C LEU A 19 -1.11 -0.13 -8.11
N ALA A 20 -1.99 0.83 -7.79
CA ALA A 20 -2.64 0.93 -6.50
C ALA A 20 -3.94 0.13 -6.51
N ILE A 21 -4.05 -0.83 -5.60
CA ILE A 21 -5.22 -1.69 -5.45
C ILE A 21 -5.96 -1.26 -4.20
N ASN A 22 -7.17 -0.71 -4.36
CA ASN A 22 -7.98 -0.22 -3.26
C ASN A 22 -8.77 -1.37 -2.63
N ILE A 23 -8.42 -1.72 -1.40
CA ILE A 23 -8.95 -2.85 -0.65
C ILE A 23 -10.08 -2.39 0.26
N SER A 24 -11.20 -3.11 0.21
CA SER A 24 -12.38 -2.84 1.03
C SER A 24 -12.28 -3.43 2.44
N ASN A 25 -13.35 -3.27 3.22
CA ASN A 25 -13.46 -3.74 4.60
C ASN A 25 -12.37 -3.15 5.52
N CYS A 26 -12.06 -1.86 5.34
CA CYS A 26 -11.07 -1.18 6.16
C CYS A 26 -11.55 -1.05 7.61
N PRO A 27 -10.90 -1.65 8.61
CA PRO A 27 -11.33 -1.60 10.01
C PRO A 27 -10.95 -0.29 10.70
N CYS A 28 -10.08 0.51 10.12
CA CYS A 28 -9.55 1.73 10.74
C CYS A 28 -10.59 2.86 10.79
N ARG A 29 -11.43 2.98 9.78
CA ARG A 29 -12.57 3.93 9.69
C ARG A 29 -12.21 5.33 10.16
N CYS A 30 -11.11 5.87 9.64
CA CYS A 30 -10.59 7.18 10.05
C CYS A 30 -11.60 8.30 9.77
N PRO A 31 -11.97 9.13 10.75
CA PRO A 31 -12.87 10.26 10.50
C PRO A 31 -12.30 11.20 9.44
N GLY A 32 -13.14 11.56 8.46
CA GLY A 32 -12.74 12.42 7.34
C GLY A 32 -11.90 11.73 6.26
N CYS A 33 -11.77 10.39 6.31
CA CYS A 33 -11.06 9.61 5.29
C CYS A 33 -11.68 9.85 3.91
N HIS A 34 -10.84 10.14 2.91
CA HIS A 34 -11.28 10.31 1.52
C HIS A 34 -11.75 9.01 0.88
N SER A 35 -11.40 7.88 1.46
CA SER A 35 -11.73 6.55 0.95
C SER A 35 -12.75 5.82 1.82
N SER A 36 -13.70 6.55 2.42
CA SER A 36 -14.71 5.96 3.32
C SER A 36 -15.58 4.91 2.62
N TYR A 37 -15.69 4.95 1.30
CA TYR A 37 -16.37 3.90 0.52
C TYR A 37 -15.71 2.52 0.68
N LEU A 38 -14.46 2.46 1.12
CA LEU A 38 -13.74 1.21 1.39
C LEU A 38 -14.03 0.61 2.77
N TRP A 39 -14.86 1.26 3.58
CA TRP A 39 -15.21 0.73 4.91
C TRP A 39 -16.10 -0.52 4.82
N ALA A 40 -16.97 -0.60 3.80
CA ALA A 40 -17.82 -1.75 3.60
C ALA A 40 -17.05 -2.93 2.99
N ASP A 41 -17.47 -4.15 3.31
CA ASP A 41 -16.90 -5.36 2.71
C ASP A 41 -17.58 -5.61 1.35
N THR A 42 -17.02 -4.98 0.32
CA THR A 42 -17.57 -5.01 -1.04
C THR A 42 -16.46 -5.22 -2.07
N GLY A 43 -16.84 -5.57 -3.29
CA GLY A 43 -15.93 -5.71 -4.41
C GLY A 43 -15.67 -7.16 -4.81
N SER A 44 -14.56 -7.37 -5.48
CA SER A 44 -14.15 -8.67 -6.01
C SER A 44 -13.03 -9.28 -5.17
N GLU A 45 -12.94 -10.61 -5.12
CA GLU A 45 -11.86 -11.28 -4.41
C GLU A 45 -10.51 -10.94 -5.03
N LEU A 46 -9.54 -10.61 -4.17
CA LEU A 46 -8.16 -10.35 -4.54
C LEU A 46 -7.35 -11.62 -4.28
N THR A 47 -6.97 -12.28 -5.36
CA THR A 47 -6.26 -13.56 -5.32
C THR A 47 -4.97 -13.48 -6.13
N THR A 48 -4.16 -14.54 -6.10
CA THR A 48 -2.98 -14.65 -6.97
C THR A 48 -3.37 -14.60 -8.45
N ASP A 49 -4.51 -15.18 -8.82
CA ASP A 49 -5.02 -15.08 -10.19
C ASP A 49 -5.34 -13.63 -10.58
N THR A 50 -5.86 -12.85 -9.64
CA THR A 50 -6.11 -11.41 -9.86
C THR A 50 -4.79 -10.68 -10.11
N ILE A 51 -3.76 -10.96 -9.32
CA ILE A 51 -2.43 -10.39 -9.51
C ILE A 51 -1.88 -10.75 -10.89
N ASP A 52 -1.99 -12.02 -11.29
CA ASP A 52 -1.53 -12.47 -12.62
C ASP A 52 -2.27 -11.74 -13.75
N SER A 53 -3.57 -11.51 -13.58
CA SER A 53 -4.38 -10.76 -14.54
C SER A 53 -3.91 -9.31 -14.67
N PHE A 54 -3.63 -8.65 -13.54
CA PHE A 54 -3.07 -7.29 -13.56
C PHE A 54 -1.70 -7.27 -14.24
N MET A 55 -0.86 -8.26 -14.00
CA MET A 55 0.47 -8.34 -14.61
C MET A 55 0.41 -8.57 -16.12
N ARG A 56 -0.56 -9.35 -16.60
CA ARG A 56 -0.79 -9.48 -18.05
C ARG A 56 -1.20 -8.18 -18.71
N GLU A 57 -1.98 -7.35 -18.02
CA GLU A 57 -2.49 -6.09 -18.54
C GLU A 57 -1.49 -4.93 -18.37
N TYR A 58 -0.86 -4.82 -17.21
CA TYR A 58 -0.08 -3.63 -16.83
C TYR A 58 1.40 -3.91 -16.58
N GLY A 59 1.83 -5.17 -16.57
CA GLY A 59 3.15 -5.55 -16.06
C GLY A 59 4.34 -4.86 -16.73
N SER A 60 4.21 -4.50 -18.02
CA SER A 60 5.27 -3.77 -18.72
C SER A 60 5.29 -2.27 -18.39
N ASP A 61 4.25 -1.74 -17.76
CA ASP A 61 4.07 -0.32 -17.52
C ASP A 61 4.30 0.08 -16.06
N ILE A 62 4.37 -0.89 -15.14
CA ILE A 62 4.47 -0.65 -13.70
C ILE A 62 5.77 -1.18 -13.13
N THR A 63 6.20 -0.59 -12.01
CA THR A 63 7.38 -1.01 -11.25
C THR A 63 7.03 -1.48 -9.84
N CYS A 64 5.81 -1.22 -9.39
CA CYS A 64 5.37 -1.50 -8.03
C CYS A 64 3.88 -1.84 -8.00
N ILE A 65 3.49 -2.73 -7.09
CA ILE A 65 2.10 -2.98 -6.73
C ILE A 65 1.92 -2.57 -5.28
N ALA A 66 0.95 -1.69 -5.02
CA ALA A 66 0.64 -1.19 -3.68
C ALA A 66 -0.75 -1.66 -3.24
N PHE A 67 -0.80 -2.24 -2.05
CA PHE A 67 -2.05 -2.59 -1.39
C PHE A 67 -2.48 -1.40 -0.54
N MET A 68 -3.60 -0.78 -0.92
CA MET A 68 -4.14 0.40 -0.24
C MET A 68 -5.25 -0.06 0.71
N GLY A 69 -4.87 -0.40 1.94
CA GLY A 69 -5.75 -1.01 2.94
C GLY A 69 -5.41 -2.48 3.19
N GLY A 70 -6.37 -3.25 3.72
CA GLY A 70 -6.17 -4.68 4.02
C GLY A 70 -5.77 -4.94 5.46
N ASP A 71 -5.93 -3.98 6.37
CA ASP A 71 -5.61 -4.15 7.80
C ASP A 71 -6.45 -5.20 8.50
N ALA A 72 -7.59 -5.57 7.93
CA ALA A 72 -8.43 -6.65 8.45
C ALA A 72 -7.83 -8.04 8.16
N GLU A 73 -6.95 -8.17 7.17
CA GLU A 73 -6.39 -9.46 6.72
C GLU A 73 -4.90 -9.34 6.42
N PRO A 74 -4.06 -9.05 7.42
CA PRO A 74 -2.62 -8.86 7.19
C PRO A 74 -1.92 -10.11 6.66
N LYS A 75 -2.41 -11.31 6.99
CA LYS A 75 -1.84 -12.56 6.44
C LYS A 75 -2.02 -12.65 4.92
N THR A 76 -3.13 -12.16 4.40
CA THR A 76 -3.37 -12.12 2.96
C THR A 76 -2.43 -11.12 2.27
N ILE A 77 -2.20 -9.96 2.89
CA ILE A 77 -1.20 -8.99 2.42
C ILE A 77 0.18 -9.65 2.35
N ASP A 78 0.58 -10.36 3.40
CA ASP A 78 1.87 -11.06 3.45
C ASP A 78 1.98 -12.11 2.32
N MET A 79 0.97 -12.94 2.16
CA MET A 79 0.94 -14.00 1.16
C MET A 79 1.02 -13.44 -0.26
N LEU A 80 0.23 -12.40 -0.56
CA LEU A 80 0.22 -11.79 -1.91
C LEU A 80 1.53 -11.06 -2.20
N SER A 81 2.11 -10.38 -1.21
CA SER A 81 3.40 -9.71 -1.35
C SER A 81 4.53 -10.70 -1.62
N ALA A 82 4.56 -11.82 -0.89
CA ALA A 82 5.52 -12.90 -1.11
C ALA A 82 5.35 -13.51 -2.50
N TYR A 83 4.10 -13.72 -2.92
CA TYR A 83 3.80 -14.25 -4.25
C TYR A 83 4.32 -13.33 -5.37
N ILE A 84 4.14 -12.01 -5.23
CA ILE A 84 4.63 -11.04 -6.20
C ILE A 84 6.16 -11.09 -6.28
N HIS A 85 6.86 -11.08 -5.15
CA HIS A 85 8.31 -11.14 -5.12
C HIS A 85 8.86 -12.41 -5.79
N ARG A 86 8.20 -13.54 -5.54
CA ARG A 86 8.63 -14.83 -6.09
C ARG A 86 8.34 -14.94 -7.58
N THR A 87 7.17 -14.49 -8.03
CA THR A 87 6.68 -14.67 -9.40
C THR A 87 7.12 -13.55 -10.33
N TYR A 88 7.21 -12.33 -9.81
CA TYR A 88 7.54 -11.11 -10.56
C TYR A 88 8.69 -10.36 -9.86
N PRO A 89 9.91 -10.89 -9.91
CA PRO A 89 11.02 -10.39 -9.07
C PRO A 89 11.45 -8.95 -9.38
N THR A 90 11.04 -8.37 -10.51
CA THR A 90 11.33 -6.97 -10.85
C THR A 90 10.27 -6.00 -10.30
N ILE A 91 9.15 -6.52 -9.78
CA ILE A 91 8.05 -5.70 -9.26
C ILE A 91 8.22 -5.56 -7.76
N LYS A 92 8.21 -4.31 -7.28
CA LYS A 92 8.24 -3.99 -5.86
C LYS A 92 6.83 -4.08 -5.26
N THR A 93 6.78 -4.29 -3.95
CA THR A 93 5.53 -4.37 -3.20
C THR A 93 5.47 -3.26 -2.17
N ALA A 94 4.26 -2.72 -1.97
CA ALA A 94 4.00 -1.67 -1.00
C ALA A 94 2.68 -1.92 -0.29
N TRP A 95 2.60 -1.51 0.98
CA TRP A 95 1.39 -1.63 1.78
C TRP A 95 1.10 -0.33 2.51
N TYR A 96 -0.09 0.21 2.29
CA TYR A 96 -0.60 1.36 3.02
C TYR A 96 -1.51 0.87 4.13
N SER A 97 -1.01 0.90 5.38
CA SER A 97 -1.75 0.52 6.59
C SER A 97 -2.19 1.76 7.35
N GLY A 98 -3.39 1.70 7.94
CA GLY A 98 -3.88 2.72 8.86
C GLY A 98 -3.47 2.49 10.32
N ARG A 99 -2.72 1.42 10.60
CA ARG A 99 -2.24 1.13 11.95
C ARG A 99 -0.97 1.93 12.26
N THR A 100 -0.65 2.07 13.54
CA THR A 100 0.54 2.80 13.98
C THR A 100 1.81 1.95 13.94
N GLN A 101 1.66 0.64 13.87
CA GLN A 101 2.78 -0.31 13.81
C GLN A 101 2.53 -1.34 12.72
N LEU A 102 3.59 -1.83 12.11
CA LEU A 102 3.50 -2.93 11.15
C LEU A 102 2.99 -4.18 11.86
N SER A 103 1.99 -4.84 11.26
CA SER A 103 1.43 -6.07 11.81
C SER A 103 2.53 -7.14 11.95
N PRO A 104 2.58 -7.86 13.10
CA PRO A 104 3.52 -8.97 13.26
C PRO A 104 3.21 -10.17 12.35
N LEU A 105 2.04 -10.16 11.70
CA LEU A 105 1.63 -11.20 10.75
C LEU A 105 2.16 -10.97 9.34
N VAL A 106 2.84 -9.84 9.10
CA VAL A 106 3.48 -9.52 7.83
C VAL A 106 4.98 -9.57 8.01
N ASP A 107 5.64 -10.37 7.20
CA ASP A 107 7.10 -10.39 7.15
C ASP A 107 7.58 -9.15 6.37
N PRO A 108 8.34 -8.24 7.02
CA PRO A 108 8.83 -7.04 6.33
C PRO A 108 9.66 -7.34 5.09
N SER A 109 10.30 -8.50 5.00
CA SER A 109 11.08 -8.88 3.82
C SER A 109 10.23 -9.05 2.57
N ASN A 110 8.92 -9.23 2.72
CA ASN A 110 7.97 -9.32 1.61
C ASN A 110 7.52 -7.94 1.09
N LEU A 111 7.95 -6.85 1.74
CA LEU A 111 7.60 -5.49 1.36
C LEU A 111 8.85 -4.70 0.98
N ASP A 112 8.71 -3.80 0.00
CA ASP A 112 9.73 -2.82 -0.37
C ASP A 112 9.41 -1.45 0.19
N TYR A 113 8.14 -1.17 0.42
CA TYR A 113 7.61 0.05 1.04
C TYR A 113 6.47 -0.29 1.98
N TYR A 114 6.33 0.46 3.09
CA TYR A 114 5.09 0.46 3.84
C TYR A 114 4.81 1.83 4.44
N LYS A 115 3.53 2.19 4.46
CA LYS A 115 3.03 3.41 5.09
C LYS A 115 2.27 3.01 6.35
N LEU A 116 2.55 3.69 7.46
CA LEU A 116 1.88 3.50 8.74
C LEU A 116 1.20 4.78 9.20
N GLY A 117 0.16 4.63 9.98
CA GLY A 117 -0.56 5.69 10.65
C GLY A 117 -1.96 5.90 10.12
N PRO A 118 -2.92 6.21 11.01
CA PRO A 118 -4.28 6.57 10.60
C PRO A 118 -4.31 7.98 10.01
N TYR A 119 -5.34 8.25 9.20
CA TYR A 119 -5.63 9.62 8.78
C TYR A 119 -6.19 10.40 9.97
N LEU A 120 -5.52 11.50 10.33
CA LEU A 120 -5.99 12.43 11.34
C LEU A 120 -6.22 13.79 10.66
N ARG A 121 -7.48 14.20 10.60
CA ARG A 121 -7.89 15.41 9.84
C ARG A 121 -7.08 16.63 10.22
N HIS A 122 -6.81 16.85 11.51
CA HIS A 122 -6.10 18.03 11.99
C HIS A 122 -4.61 18.05 11.63
N LEU A 123 -4.03 16.89 11.29
CA LEU A 123 -2.64 16.77 10.86
C LEU A 123 -2.50 16.69 9.34
N GLY A 124 -3.60 16.43 8.64
CA GLY A 124 -3.65 16.40 7.19
C GLY A 124 -3.28 15.05 6.56
N PRO A 125 -3.33 14.98 5.23
CA PRO A 125 -2.98 13.77 4.49
C PRO A 125 -1.47 13.49 4.55
N LEU A 126 -1.06 12.36 3.98
CA LEU A 126 0.34 11.89 4.00
C LEU A 126 1.33 12.91 3.42
N ASN A 127 0.91 13.74 2.47
CA ASN A 127 1.76 14.76 1.86
C ASN A 127 1.75 16.10 2.62
N SER A 128 1.06 16.18 3.75
CA SER A 128 1.07 17.36 4.61
C SER A 128 2.37 17.43 5.42
N PRO A 129 2.97 18.61 5.61
CA PRO A 129 4.17 18.74 6.46
C PRO A 129 3.91 18.41 7.94
N THR A 130 2.63 18.39 8.36
CA THR A 130 2.23 18.09 9.75
C THR A 130 1.72 16.67 9.94
N THR A 131 1.80 15.81 8.92
CA THR A 131 1.25 14.45 8.99
C THR A 131 1.88 13.60 10.10
N ASN A 132 1.05 12.81 10.76
CA ASN A 132 1.50 11.74 11.66
C ASN A 132 1.85 10.45 10.92
N GLN A 133 1.46 10.35 9.65
CA GLN A 133 1.70 9.16 8.85
C GLN A 133 3.15 9.13 8.37
N ARG A 134 3.72 7.93 8.21
CA ARG A 134 5.10 7.74 7.77
C ARG A 134 5.18 6.70 6.68
N LEU A 135 5.93 7.02 5.61
CA LEU A 135 6.23 6.09 4.52
C LEU A 135 7.69 5.66 4.66
N TYR A 136 7.91 4.35 4.65
CA TYR A 136 9.24 3.75 4.77
C TYR A 136 9.61 3.02 3.49
N ARG A 137 10.89 3.12 3.12
CA ARG A 137 11.49 2.40 1.99
C ARG A 137 12.56 1.45 2.51
N LYS A 138 12.56 0.21 1.99
CA LYS A 138 13.60 -0.75 2.29
C LYS A 138 14.87 -0.40 1.50
N GLU A 139 15.99 -0.32 2.21
CA GLU A 139 17.30 -0.09 1.62
C GLU A 139 17.99 -1.41 1.23
N ALA A 140 19.12 -1.31 0.48
CA ALA A 140 19.83 -2.48 -0.01
C ALA A 140 20.37 -3.39 1.12
N ASP A 141 20.65 -2.83 2.30
CA ASP A 141 21.10 -3.57 3.50
C ASP A 141 19.95 -4.09 4.36
N ALA A 142 18.72 -4.08 3.84
CA ALA A 142 17.48 -4.48 4.51
C ALA A 142 17.05 -3.59 5.69
N THR A 143 17.68 -2.42 5.87
CA THR A 143 17.20 -1.39 6.81
C THR A 143 16.06 -0.58 6.18
N TRP A 144 15.34 0.19 7.01
CA TRP A 144 14.21 1.00 6.58
C TRP A 144 14.52 2.48 6.74
N GLU A 145 14.25 3.24 5.68
CA GLU A 145 14.41 4.69 5.68
C GLU A 145 13.03 5.35 5.64
N ASP A 146 12.80 6.34 6.52
CA ASP A 146 11.61 7.19 6.48
C ASP A 146 11.77 8.19 5.33
N ILE A 147 10.97 8.01 4.28
CA ILE A 147 10.98 8.84 3.08
C ILE A 147 9.74 9.73 2.97
N THR A 148 9.01 9.92 4.06
CA THR A 148 7.76 10.71 4.07
C THR A 148 7.95 12.10 3.47
N ARG A 149 9.08 12.73 3.73
CA ARG A 149 9.40 14.06 3.19
C ARG A 149 9.35 14.14 1.67
N ARG A 150 9.62 13.05 0.97
CA ARG A 150 9.61 13.02 -0.50
C ARG A 150 8.21 13.15 -1.07
N LEU A 151 7.17 12.94 -0.28
CA LEU A 151 5.78 13.13 -0.68
C LEU A 151 5.31 14.58 -0.48
N GLN A 152 6.04 15.36 0.34
CA GLN A 152 5.70 16.73 0.64
C GLN A 152 6.18 17.62 -0.51
N LYS A 153 5.29 18.48 -0.99
CA LYS A 153 5.67 19.45 -2.02
C LYS A 153 6.64 20.46 -1.41
N ALA A 154 7.71 20.74 -2.13
CA ALA A 154 8.55 21.91 -1.81
C ALA A 154 7.70 23.18 -1.91
N LEU A 155 7.73 23.97 -0.88
CA LEU A 155 7.07 25.28 -0.86
C LEU A 155 7.88 26.28 -1.64
#